data_323372ba257bf0a37c0331c30a8728b3
#
_entry.id   323372ba257bf0a37c0331c30a8728b3
#
_cell.length_a   1.000
_cell.length_b   1.000
_cell.length_c   1.000
_cell.angle_alpha   90.00
_cell.angle_beta   90.00
_cell.angle_gamma   90.00
#
_symmetry.space_group_name_H-M   'P 1'
#
loop_
_entity.id
_entity.type
_entity.pdbx_description
1 polymer ?
#
loop_
_entity_poly.entity_id
_entity_poly.type
_entity_poly.pdbx_seq_one_letter_code
_entity_poly.pdbx_strand_id
1 'polypeptide(L)'
;MDIIQSDVAIIGAGGAGLRAAIEIARSAPNAKISLISKVYPMRSHTVAAEGGSAGVVREDDSPEYHFNDTVSGGDWLCEQDVVQYFVEHATEEMIQMEHWGCPWSRLPDGRANVRRFGGMKIPRTWFAADKSGFHMLH
;
A
#
# COMPACT_ATOMS: atom_id res chain seq x y z
N MET A 1 3.45 28.87 24.35
CA MET A 1 3.85 27.75 23.47
C MET A 1 3.15 26.50 24.00
N ASP A 2 2.28 25.90 23.22
CA ASP A 2 1.57 24.69 23.65
C ASP A 2 2.48 23.48 23.47
N ILE A 3 2.59 22.67 24.51
CA ILE A 3 3.39 21.44 24.48
C ILE A 3 2.44 20.27 24.46
N ILE A 4 2.55 19.43 23.44
CA ILE A 4 1.81 18.18 23.31
C ILE A 4 2.77 17.04 23.67
N GLN A 5 2.40 16.25 24.68
CA GLN A 5 3.17 15.09 25.08
C GLN A 5 2.54 13.82 24.50
N SER A 6 3.35 12.97 23.89
CA SER A 6 2.97 11.68 23.35
C SER A 6 4.07 10.65 23.56
N ASP A 7 3.71 9.39 23.58
CA ASP A 7 4.66 8.28 23.68
C ASP A 7 5.35 8.02 22.34
N VAL A 8 4.62 8.27 21.23
CA VAL A 8 5.13 8.12 19.87
C VAL A 8 4.71 9.33 19.03
N ALA A 9 5.66 9.91 18.31
CA ALA A 9 5.40 10.96 17.32
C ALA A 9 5.74 10.43 15.91
N ILE A 10 4.74 10.41 15.02
CA ILE A 10 4.89 10.00 13.62
C ILE A 10 4.88 11.24 12.75
N ILE A 11 5.92 11.43 11.96
CA ILE A 11 6.04 12.59 11.05
C ILE A 11 5.65 12.15 9.63
N GLY A 12 4.51 12.62 9.19
CA GLY A 12 3.92 12.32 7.89
C GLY A 12 2.66 11.46 8.01
N ALA A 13 1.55 11.94 7.43
CA ALA A 13 0.25 11.25 7.44
C ALA A 13 -0.15 10.74 6.04
N GLY A 14 0.81 10.26 5.28
CA GLY A 14 0.57 9.44 4.10
C GLY A 14 0.35 7.97 4.50
N GLY A 15 0.23 7.08 3.52
CA GLY A 15 -0.05 5.65 3.76
C GLY A 15 0.88 5.00 4.78
N ALA A 16 2.19 5.24 4.68
CA ALA A 16 3.17 4.67 5.60
C ALA A 16 2.97 5.15 7.05
N GLY A 17 2.75 6.45 7.25
CA GLY A 17 2.54 7.01 8.59
C GLY A 17 1.23 6.54 9.22
N LEU A 18 0.16 6.47 8.44
CA LEU A 18 -1.13 5.93 8.90
C LEU A 18 -1.03 4.42 9.21
N ARG A 19 -0.36 3.65 8.37
CA ARG A 19 -0.15 2.21 8.62
C ARG A 19 0.66 1.97 9.90
N ALA A 20 1.70 2.79 10.13
CA ALA A 20 2.48 2.73 11.37
C ALA A 20 1.63 3.09 12.59
N ALA A 21 0.80 4.14 12.51
CA ALA A 21 -0.10 4.54 13.59
C ALA A 21 -1.11 3.43 13.94
N ILE A 22 -1.69 2.78 12.94
CA ILE A 22 -2.61 1.64 13.13
C ILE A 22 -1.89 0.50 13.85
N GLU A 23 -0.68 0.14 13.42
CA GLU A 23 0.05 -0.96 14.04
C GLU A 23 0.46 -0.66 15.49
N ILE A 24 0.89 0.56 15.78
CA ILE A 24 1.20 0.97 17.16
C ILE A 24 -0.06 0.92 18.03
N ALA A 25 -1.18 1.42 17.53
CA ALA A 25 -2.44 1.39 18.28
C ALA A 25 -2.93 -0.05 18.56
N ARG A 26 -2.67 -0.99 17.65
CA ARG A 26 -2.99 -2.42 17.85
C ARG A 26 -2.05 -3.09 18.84
N SER A 27 -0.74 -2.81 18.74
CA SER A 27 0.29 -3.44 19.57
C SER A 27 0.39 -2.82 20.97
N ALA A 28 0.09 -1.53 21.10
CA ALA A 28 0.15 -0.77 22.34
C ALA A 28 -1.10 0.12 22.52
N PRO A 29 -2.27 -0.45 22.88
CA PRO A 29 -3.56 0.28 22.89
C PRO A 29 -3.61 1.48 23.82
N ASN A 30 -2.71 1.57 24.81
CA ASN A 30 -2.64 2.67 25.76
C ASN A 30 -1.63 3.77 25.37
N ALA A 31 -0.88 3.57 24.28
CA ALA A 31 0.10 4.54 23.81
C ALA A 31 -0.59 5.79 23.24
N LYS A 32 -0.12 6.95 23.64
CA LYS A 32 -0.52 8.23 23.07
C LYS A 32 0.28 8.47 21.79
N ILE A 33 -0.41 8.45 20.67
CA ILE A 33 0.20 8.63 19.35
C ILE A 33 -0.11 10.02 18.82
N SER A 34 0.93 10.77 18.43
CA SER A 34 0.79 12.02 17.69
C SER A 34 1.19 11.81 16.24
N LEU A 35 0.24 11.98 15.33
CA LEU A 35 0.48 11.93 13.89
C LEU A 35 0.57 13.39 13.37
N ILE A 36 1.74 13.79 12.94
CA ILE A 36 2.05 15.18 12.56
C ILE A 36 2.18 15.26 11.05
N SER A 37 1.40 16.11 10.42
CA SER A 37 1.43 16.29 8.97
C SER A 37 1.45 17.76 8.57
N LYS A 38 2.22 18.07 7.53
CA LYS A 38 2.25 19.39 6.93
C LYS A 38 0.96 19.76 6.21
N VAL A 39 0.31 18.74 5.63
CA VAL A 39 -0.93 18.89 4.86
C VAL A 39 -1.98 17.90 5.37
N TYR A 40 -3.23 18.15 5.04
CA TYR A 40 -4.30 17.20 5.30
C TYR A 40 -3.97 15.84 4.66
N PRO A 41 -4.17 14.70 5.36
CA PRO A 41 -3.74 13.37 4.87
C PRO A 41 -4.21 13.03 3.46
N MET A 42 -5.46 13.41 3.11
CA MET A 42 -6.04 13.21 1.78
C MET A 42 -5.37 14.05 0.67
N ARG A 43 -4.33 14.80 0.97
CA ARG A 43 -3.46 15.51 0.01
C ARG A 43 -2.07 14.91 -0.08
N SER A 44 -1.88 13.72 0.45
CA SER A 44 -0.61 12.97 0.39
C SER A 44 -0.35 12.40 -1.00
N HIS A 45 0.90 12.01 -1.24
CA HIS A 45 1.27 11.30 -2.47
C HIS A 45 0.58 9.93 -2.61
N THR A 46 0.24 9.30 -1.49
CA THR A 46 -0.54 8.03 -1.52
C THR A 46 -1.87 8.23 -2.21
N VAL A 47 -2.58 9.31 -1.93
CA VAL A 47 -3.86 9.63 -2.60
C VAL A 47 -3.67 9.87 -4.10
N ALA A 48 -2.55 10.49 -4.48
CA ALA A 48 -2.23 10.74 -5.89
C ALA A 48 -1.83 9.47 -6.68
N ALA A 49 -1.59 8.35 -6.00
CA ALA A 49 -1.27 7.06 -6.62
C ALA A 49 -2.55 6.34 -7.08
N GLU A 50 -3.20 6.87 -8.12
CA GLU A 50 -4.52 6.41 -8.58
C GLU A 50 -4.46 5.12 -9.41
N GLY A 51 -3.27 4.75 -9.89
CA GLY A 51 -3.05 3.58 -10.74
C GLY A 51 -3.38 2.23 -10.08
N GLY A 52 -3.20 2.13 -8.80
CA GLY A 52 -3.37 0.91 -8.01
C GLY A 52 -2.08 0.43 -7.39
N SER A 53 -2.11 -0.76 -6.82
CA SER A 53 -0.97 -1.38 -6.15
C SER A 53 -0.78 -2.83 -6.63
N ALA A 54 0.47 -3.23 -6.83
CA ALA A 54 0.79 -4.56 -7.34
C ALA A 54 0.80 -5.62 -6.23
N GLY A 55 0.15 -6.75 -6.48
CA GLY A 55 0.16 -7.91 -5.60
C GLY A 55 -0.31 -9.15 -6.35
N VAL A 56 0.42 -10.25 -6.19
CA VAL A 56 0.16 -11.52 -6.89
C VAL A 56 -1.19 -12.09 -6.48
N VAL A 57 -2.06 -12.39 -7.45
CA VAL A 57 -3.39 -12.96 -7.20
C VAL A 57 -3.81 -13.98 -8.26
N ARG A 58 -3.09 -14.03 -9.37
CA ARG A 58 -3.37 -14.94 -10.48
C ARG A 58 -2.57 -16.24 -10.32
N GLU A 59 -3.12 -17.33 -10.77
CA GLU A 59 -2.48 -18.65 -10.74
C GLU A 59 -1.25 -18.74 -11.67
N ASP A 60 -1.22 -17.92 -12.73
CA ASP A 60 -0.11 -17.84 -13.69
C ASP A 60 0.96 -16.84 -13.30
N ASP A 61 0.88 -16.26 -12.09
CA ASP A 61 1.82 -15.27 -11.53
C ASP A 61 2.50 -15.81 -10.27
N SER A 62 3.62 -15.19 -9.88
CA SER A 62 4.35 -15.55 -8.66
C SER A 62 5.09 -14.34 -8.07
N PRO A 63 5.45 -14.40 -6.76
CA PRO A 63 6.34 -13.40 -6.16
C PRO A 63 7.67 -13.26 -6.92
N GLU A 64 8.21 -14.35 -7.47
CA GLU A 64 9.44 -14.31 -8.27
C GLU A 64 9.26 -13.51 -9.57
N TYR A 65 8.15 -13.70 -10.30
CA TYR A 65 7.84 -12.87 -11.46
C TYR A 65 7.63 -11.42 -11.08
N HIS A 66 6.96 -11.15 -9.94
CA HIS A 66 6.78 -9.80 -9.41
C HIS A 66 8.11 -9.15 -9.06
N PHE A 67 9.01 -9.89 -8.39
CA PHE A 67 10.37 -9.45 -8.08
C PHE A 67 11.14 -9.05 -9.33
N ASN A 68 11.20 -9.97 -10.31
CA ASN A 68 11.94 -9.74 -11.56
C ASN A 68 11.41 -8.54 -12.35
N ASP A 69 10.08 -8.38 -12.44
CA ASP A 69 9.46 -7.23 -13.10
C ASP A 69 9.79 -5.92 -12.36
N THR A 70 9.82 -5.95 -11.02
CA THR A 70 10.11 -4.77 -10.19
C THR A 70 11.57 -4.35 -10.32
N VAL A 71 12.51 -5.30 -10.18
CA VAL A 71 13.95 -5.01 -10.27
C VAL A 71 14.34 -4.56 -11.68
N SER A 72 13.84 -5.24 -12.72
CA SER A 72 14.12 -4.85 -14.10
C SER A 72 13.45 -3.53 -14.48
N GLY A 73 12.25 -3.26 -13.98
CA GLY A 73 11.55 -2.00 -14.18
C GLY A 73 12.21 -0.81 -13.48
N GLY A 74 12.97 -1.07 -12.42
CA GLY A 74 13.81 -0.10 -11.71
C GLY A 74 15.23 0.02 -12.27
N ASP A 75 15.49 -0.47 -13.48
CA ASP A 75 16.82 -0.45 -14.12
C ASP A 75 17.93 -1.07 -13.24
N TRP A 76 17.59 -2.08 -12.45
CA TRP A 76 18.50 -2.78 -11.52
C TRP A 76 19.07 -1.89 -10.41
N LEU A 77 18.49 -0.73 -10.16
CA LEU A 77 18.91 0.21 -9.12
C LEU A 77 18.20 -0.03 -7.78
N CYS A 78 17.27 -0.97 -7.72
CA CYS A 78 16.52 -1.29 -6.51
C CYS A 78 17.40 -2.01 -5.48
N GLU A 79 17.16 -1.74 -4.20
CA GLU A 79 17.62 -2.59 -3.10
C GLU A 79 16.81 -3.90 -3.14
N GLN A 80 17.45 -4.98 -3.56
CA GLN A 80 16.76 -6.22 -3.91
C GLN A 80 16.17 -6.94 -2.70
N ASP A 81 16.75 -6.83 -1.53
CA ASP A 81 16.21 -7.32 -0.27
C ASP A 81 14.90 -6.62 0.12
N VAL A 82 14.82 -5.31 -0.12
CA VAL A 82 13.59 -4.53 0.07
C VAL A 82 12.51 -4.96 -0.93
N VAL A 83 12.88 -5.17 -2.19
CA VAL A 83 11.95 -5.68 -3.21
C VAL A 83 11.45 -7.07 -2.85
N GLN A 84 12.32 -7.96 -2.38
CA GLN A 84 11.96 -9.31 -1.96
C GLN A 84 10.91 -9.26 -0.84
N TYR A 85 11.18 -8.50 0.21
CA TYR A 85 10.24 -8.29 1.31
C TYR A 85 8.89 -7.75 0.81
N PHE A 86 8.92 -6.74 -0.05
CA PHE A 86 7.71 -6.14 -0.62
C PHE A 86 6.85 -7.15 -1.38
N VAL A 87 7.43 -7.92 -2.32
CA VAL A 87 6.65 -8.82 -3.17
C VAL A 87 6.06 -10.00 -2.39
N GLU A 88 6.74 -10.43 -1.33
CA GLU A 88 6.27 -11.50 -0.45
C GLU A 88 5.05 -11.10 0.39
N HIS A 89 4.95 -9.82 0.78
CA HIS A 89 3.89 -9.32 1.66
C HIS A 89 2.78 -8.54 0.93
N ALA A 90 3.03 -8.10 -0.31
CA ALA A 90 2.12 -7.20 -1.02
C ALA A 90 0.69 -7.72 -1.11
N THR A 91 0.50 -9.00 -1.37
CA THR A 91 -0.85 -9.59 -1.53
C THR A 91 -1.63 -9.60 -0.22
N GLU A 92 -0.96 -9.92 0.89
CA GLU A 92 -1.59 -9.91 2.21
C GLU A 92 -2.04 -8.50 2.60
N GLU A 93 -1.21 -7.49 2.30
CA GLU A 93 -1.56 -6.10 2.56
C GLU A 93 -2.73 -5.61 1.68
N MET A 94 -2.85 -6.07 0.42
CA MET A 94 -4.01 -5.78 -0.43
C MET A 94 -5.30 -6.36 0.15
N ILE A 95 -5.25 -7.59 0.67
CA ILE A 95 -6.37 -8.24 1.34
C ILE A 95 -6.71 -7.52 2.65
N GLN A 96 -5.69 -7.12 3.41
CA GLN A 96 -5.90 -6.38 4.65
C GLN A 96 -6.55 -5.02 4.39
N MET A 97 -6.17 -4.32 3.34
CA MET A 97 -6.83 -3.07 2.94
C MET A 97 -8.28 -3.27 2.54
N GLU A 98 -8.61 -4.39 1.91
CA GLU A 98 -10.00 -4.75 1.63
C GLU A 98 -10.81 -4.94 2.92
N HIS A 99 -10.24 -5.63 3.91
CA HIS A 99 -10.88 -5.79 5.22
C HIS A 99 -11.10 -4.45 5.94
N TRP A 100 -10.28 -3.45 5.63
CA TRP A 100 -10.47 -2.07 6.13
C TRP A 100 -11.43 -1.23 5.28
N GLY A 101 -11.97 -1.79 4.19
CA GLY A 101 -13.00 -1.16 3.38
C GLY A 101 -12.53 -0.62 2.03
N CYS A 102 -11.30 -0.89 1.60
CA CYS A 102 -10.86 -0.50 0.26
C CYS A 102 -11.66 -1.29 -0.81
N PRO A 103 -12.44 -0.64 -1.68
CA PRO A 103 -13.35 -1.31 -2.60
C PRO A 103 -12.63 -1.74 -3.88
N TRP A 104 -11.75 -2.73 -3.79
CA TRP A 104 -11.06 -3.25 -4.96
C TRP A 104 -12.02 -3.68 -6.05
N SER A 105 -11.72 -3.32 -7.28
CA SER A 105 -12.50 -3.74 -8.46
C SER A 105 -12.52 -5.26 -8.59
N ARG A 106 -13.70 -5.80 -8.95
CA ARG A 106 -13.94 -7.25 -9.03
C ARG A 106 -14.35 -7.67 -10.43
N LEU A 107 -14.01 -8.91 -10.79
CA LEU A 107 -14.58 -9.60 -11.92
C LEU A 107 -16.02 -10.03 -11.60
N PRO A 108 -16.85 -10.38 -12.62
CA PRO A 108 -18.21 -10.85 -12.39
C PRO A 108 -18.33 -12.09 -11.50
N ASP A 109 -17.27 -12.90 -11.42
CA ASP A 109 -17.18 -14.09 -10.57
C ASP A 109 -16.72 -13.79 -9.14
N GLY A 110 -16.49 -12.52 -8.79
CA GLY A 110 -16.08 -12.08 -7.47
C GLY A 110 -14.57 -12.07 -7.22
N ARG A 111 -13.76 -12.60 -8.14
CA ARG A 111 -12.29 -12.54 -8.01
C ARG A 111 -11.78 -11.12 -8.17
N ALA A 112 -10.62 -10.81 -7.55
CA ALA A 112 -9.96 -9.54 -7.73
C ALA A 112 -9.69 -9.27 -9.22
N ASN A 113 -10.12 -8.11 -9.69
CA ASN A 113 -9.78 -7.64 -11.02
C ASN A 113 -8.43 -6.94 -10.95
N VAL A 114 -7.48 -7.41 -11.76
CA VAL A 114 -6.14 -6.83 -11.84
C VAL A 114 -5.84 -6.39 -13.26
N ARG A 115 -5.08 -5.32 -13.37
CA ARG A 115 -4.68 -4.76 -14.65
C ARG A 115 -3.17 -4.72 -14.81
N ARG A 116 -2.73 -4.62 -16.04
CA ARG A 116 -1.33 -4.40 -16.38
C ARG A 116 -0.97 -2.95 -16.16
N PHE A 117 0.18 -2.69 -15.54
CA PHE A 117 0.67 -1.34 -15.31
C PHE A 117 2.19 -1.30 -15.45
N GLY A 118 2.74 -0.22 -16.03
CA GLY A 118 4.17 -0.12 -16.31
C GLY A 118 4.68 -1.25 -17.21
N GLY A 119 5.87 -1.77 -16.91
CA GLY A 119 6.53 -2.85 -17.65
C GLY A 119 6.14 -4.27 -17.26
N MET A 120 5.06 -4.45 -16.48
CA MET A 120 4.64 -5.78 -16.02
C MET A 120 4.39 -6.74 -17.16
N LYS A 121 4.90 -7.96 -17.04
CA LYS A 121 4.63 -9.06 -17.97
C LYS A 121 3.27 -9.70 -17.69
N ILE A 122 2.92 -9.87 -16.40
CA ILE A 122 1.65 -10.46 -15.94
C ILE A 122 0.84 -9.39 -15.21
N PRO A 123 -0.49 -9.25 -15.47
CA PRO A 123 -1.33 -8.31 -14.75
C PRO A 123 -1.42 -8.67 -13.27
N ARG A 124 -1.03 -7.75 -12.37
CA ARG A 124 -1.12 -7.93 -10.91
C ARG A 124 -1.48 -6.66 -10.16
N THR A 125 -1.83 -5.58 -10.86
CA THR A 125 -2.18 -4.32 -10.20
C THR A 125 -3.64 -4.35 -9.78
N TRP A 126 -3.87 -4.42 -8.47
CA TRP A 126 -5.17 -4.19 -7.84
C TRP A 126 -5.53 -2.72 -7.97
N PHE A 127 -6.79 -2.44 -8.22
CA PHE A 127 -7.24 -1.07 -8.42
C PHE A 127 -8.69 -0.89 -7.94
N ALA A 128 -9.04 0.33 -7.56
CA ALA A 128 -10.39 0.75 -7.24
C ALA A 128 -10.80 1.84 -8.24
N ALA A 129 -11.34 1.41 -9.38
CA ALA A 129 -11.63 2.26 -10.54
C ALA A 129 -10.42 3.11 -10.94
N ASP A 130 -10.54 4.44 -10.91
CA ASP A 130 -9.49 5.42 -11.19
C ASP A 130 -9.05 6.22 -9.95
N LYS A 131 -9.38 5.72 -8.74
CA LYS A 131 -9.17 6.41 -7.45
C LYS A 131 -8.55 5.50 -6.40
N SER A 132 -7.67 4.59 -6.80
CA SER A 132 -7.10 3.59 -5.89
C SER A 132 -6.43 4.23 -4.67
N GLY A 133 -5.53 5.19 -4.86
CA GLY A 133 -4.85 5.86 -3.76
C GLY A 133 -5.78 6.62 -2.82
N PHE A 134 -6.86 7.18 -3.34
CA PHE A 134 -7.90 7.80 -2.52
C PHE A 134 -8.55 6.79 -1.57
N HIS A 135 -8.97 5.65 -2.11
CA HIS A 135 -9.62 4.61 -1.33
C HIS A 135 -8.67 3.90 -0.36
N MET A 136 -7.40 3.77 -0.74
CA MET A 136 -6.37 3.19 0.14
C MET A 136 -6.09 4.04 1.38
N LEU A 137 -6.29 5.36 1.29
CA LEU A 137 -6.01 6.27 2.40
C LEU A 137 -7.25 6.62 3.23
N HIS A 138 -8.43 6.55 2.65
CA HIS A 138 -9.70 6.90 3.28
C HIS A 138 -10.18 5.80 4.22
#